data_54636062dd04bc5c1fbf302210904b82
#
_entry.id   54636062dd04bc5c1fbf302210904b82
#
_cell.length_a   1.000
_cell.length_b   1.000
_cell.length_c   1.000
_cell.angle_alpha   90.00
_cell.angle_beta   90.00
_cell.angle_gamma   90.00
#
_symmetry.space_group_name_H-M   'P 1'
#
loop_
_entity.id
_entity.type
_entity.pdbx_description
1 polymer ?
#
loop_
_entity_poly.entity_id
_entity_poly.type
_entity_poly.pdbx_seq_one_letter_code
_entity_poly.pdbx_strand_id
1 'polypeptide(L)'
;MIFINYFNPNLCKMVINMKKKTPIKKSTKKNLNIVKQYIKDLSFENPLSPNPVPPNIEPQVKFDIELNLTNLGKNANELNLKIKADANFDKNIIFMLELQYAGLFSYAINEKDDADKKFFVIEAAHFLF
;
A
#
# COMPACT_ATOMS: atom_id res chain seq x y z
N MET A 1 -1.62 -10.42 18.25
CA MET A 1 -1.58 -11.19 17.00
C MET A 1 -2.00 -10.27 15.86
N ILE A 2 -1.05 -9.85 15.06
CA ILE A 2 -1.29 -8.94 13.93
C ILE A 2 -1.73 -9.81 12.77
N PHE A 3 -3.00 -9.81 12.43
CA PHE A 3 -3.47 -10.41 11.19
C PHE A 3 -3.31 -9.37 10.08
N ILE A 4 -2.24 -9.49 9.30
CA ILE A 4 -2.14 -8.79 8.02
C ILE A 4 -3.05 -9.55 7.07
N ASN A 5 -4.31 -9.18 7.02
CA ASN A 5 -5.22 -9.69 6.03
C ASN A 5 -5.19 -8.77 4.82
N TYR A 6 -4.62 -9.36 3.79
CA TYR A 6 -4.85 -9.16 2.38
C TYR A 6 -4.02 -8.11 1.66
N PHE A 7 -2.85 -8.57 1.41
CA PHE A 7 -2.34 -8.46 0.04
C PHE A 7 -3.34 -9.13 -0.92
N ASN A 8 -3.79 -8.44 -1.95
CA ASN A 8 -4.58 -9.00 -3.04
C ASN A 8 -3.96 -10.36 -3.44
N PRO A 9 -4.70 -11.49 -3.43
CA PRO A 9 -4.14 -12.82 -3.71
C PRO A 9 -3.44 -12.93 -5.06
N ASN A 10 -3.74 -12.03 -5.99
CA ASN A 10 -3.04 -11.93 -7.26
C ASN A 10 -1.63 -11.32 -7.13
N LEU A 11 -1.38 -10.49 -6.13
CA LEU A 11 -0.06 -9.94 -5.85
C LEU A 11 0.82 -10.94 -5.08
N CYS A 12 0.25 -11.71 -4.17
CA CYS A 12 0.96 -12.74 -3.39
C CYS A 12 1.38 -13.93 -4.27
N LYS A 13 0.57 -14.32 -5.26
CA LYS A 13 0.95 -15.35 -6.25
C LYS A 13 2.11 -14.91 -7.16
N MET A 14 2.35 -13.60 -7.29
CA MET A 14 3.47 -13.07 -8.06
C MET A 14 4.83 -13.21 -7.38
N VAL A 15 4.88 -13.10 -6.07
CA VAL A 15 6.14 -13.21 -5.30
C VAL A 15 6.64 -14.67 -5.24
N ILE A 16 5.73 -15.64 -5.22
CA ILE A 16 6.05 -17.06 -5.07
C ILE A 16 6.45 -17.71 -6.40
N ASN A 17 6.06 -17.16 -7.56
CA ASN A 17 6.35 -17.74 -8.88
C ASN A 17 7.67 -17.24 -9.54
N MET A 18 8.52 -16.53 -8.81
CA MET A 18 9.83 -16.05 -9.32
C MET A 18 10.91 -17.14 -9.50
N LYS A 19 10.57 -18.44 -9.41
CA LYS A 19 11.52 -19.56 -9.60
C LYS A 19 11.57 -20.13 -11.02
N LYS A 20 11.07 -19.47 -12.04
CA LYS A 20 11.34 -19.84 -13.44
C LYS A 20 12.19 -18.76 -14.10
N LYS A 21 13.47 -19.11 -14.35
CA LYS A 21 14.41 -18.33 -15.15
C LYS A 21 13.82 -18.03 -16.52
N THR A 22 13.31 -16.82 -16.70
CA THR A 22 13.12 -16.24 -18.02
C THR A 22 14.36 -15.39 -18.36
N PRO A 23 14.85 -15.41 -19.61
CA PRO A 23 16.05 -14.67 -19.97
C PRO A 23 15.79 -13.17 -19.77
N ILE A 24 16.65 -12.53 -18.96
CA ILE A 24 16.63 -11.10 -18.70
C ILE A 24 16.96 -10.40 -20.03
N LYS A 25 15.93 -9.91 -20.73
CA LYS A 25 16.15 -8.89 -21.76
C LYS A 25 16.77 -7.70 -21.05
N LYS A 26 17.93 -7.24 -21.53
CA LYS A 26 18.58 -5.99 -21.08
C LYS A 26 17.53 -4.86 -21.11
N SER A 27 16.96 -4.55 -19.97
CA SER A 27 16.10 -3.38 -19.85
C SER A 27 17.00 -2.17 -19.85
N THR A 28 16.80 -1.26 -20.76
CA THR A 28 17.22 0.13 -20.61
C THR A 28 16.78 0.55 -19.22
N LYS A 29 17.74 0.94 -18.34
CA LYS A 29 17.44 1.42 -16.99
C LYS A 29 16.47 2.60 -17.09
N LYS A 30 15.18 2.34 -16.96
CA LYS A 30 14.22 3.41 -16.79
C LYS A 30 14.42 3.93 -15.38
N ASN A 31 14.77 5.20 -15.25
CA ASN A 31 14.96 5.83 -13.96
C ASN A 31 13.59 6.20 -13.37
N LEU A 32 13.25 5.58 -12.26
CA LEU A 32 12.13 5.98 -11.43
C LEU A 32 12.58 7.16 -10.57
N ASN A 33 11.94 8.32 -10.76
CA ASN A 33 12.21 9.50 -9.95
C ASN A 33 10.98 9.88 -9.15
N ILE A 34 11.16 10.02 -7.83
CA ILE A 34 10.13 10.56 -6.96
C ILE A 34 10.08 12.07 -7.10
N VAL A 35 8.90 12.61 -7.36
CA VAL A 35 8.67 14.05 -7.47
C VAL A 35 8.28 14.65 -6.13
N LYS A 36 7.31 14.00 -5.47
CA LYS A 36 6.86 14.39 -4.13
C LYS A 36 6.07 13.26 -3.48
N GLN A 37 5.96 13.32 -2.15
CA GLN A 37 5.10 12.48 -1.34
C GLN A 37 4.17 13.38 -0.52
N TYR A 38 2.95 12.92 -0.26
CA TYR A 38 1.96 13.69 0.47
C TYR A 38 0.85 12.81 1.05
N ILE A 39 0.27 13.29 2.14
CA ILE A 39 -0.94 12.71 2.70
C ILE A 39 -2.13 13.29 1.93
N LYS A 40 -2.99 12.43 1.40
CA LYS A 40 -4.24 12.82 0.74
C LYS A 40 -5.38 12.89 1.74
N ASP A 41 -5.38 11.98 2.70
CA ASP A 41 -6.41 11.90 3.71
C ASP A 41 -5.87 11.21 4.96
N LEU A 42 -6.30 11.67 6.13
CA LEU A 42 -5.98 11.06 7.41
C LEU A 42 -7.17 11.26 8.36
N SER A 43 -7.74 10.15 8.79
CA SER A 43 -8.80 10.12 9.79
C SER A 43 -8.40 9.20 10.94
N PHE A 44 -8.56 9.69 12.16
CA PHE A 44 -8.38 8.90 13.36
C PHE A 44 -9.58 9.12 14.29
N GLU A 45 -10.21 8.02 14.64
CA GLU A 45 -11.36 8.02 15.55
C GLU A 45 -11.06 7.16 16.76
N ASN A 46 -11.41 7.68 17.94
CA ASN A 46 -11.34 6.96 19.20
C ASN A 46 -12.72 6.96 19.88
N PRO A 47 -13.63 6.07 19.46
CA PRO A 47 -15.00 6.03 19.97
C PRO A 47 -15.07 5.69 21.48
N LEU A 48 -14.04 5.07 22.03
CA LEU A 48 -14.00 4.72 23.46
C LEU A 48 -13.75 5.93 24.36
N SER A 49 -13.11 6.98 23.83
CA SER A 49 -12.84 8.20 24.60
C SER A 49 -14.16 8.87 25.08
N PRO A 50 -14.24 9.39 26.31
CA PRO A 50 -13.15 9.54 27.29
C PRO A 50 -12.90 8.34 28.21
N ASN A 51 -13.56 7.22 27.98
CA ASN A 51 -13.41 6.04 28.84
C ASN A 51 -12.01 5.42 28.64
N PRO A 52 -11.34 5.03 29.73
CA PRO A 52 -10.05 4.37 29.63
C PRO A 52 -10.20 2.98 29.03
N VAL A 53 -9.20 2.55 28.27
CA VAL A 53 -9.09 1.15 27.85
C VAL A 53 -8.89 0.30 29.11
N PRO A 54 -9.69 -0.75 29.35
CA PRO A 54 -9.53 -1.59 30.53
C PRO A 54 -8.11 -2.17 30.60
N PRO A 55 -7.49 -2.26 31.76
CA PRO A 55 -6.18 -2.90 31.91
C PRO A 55 -6.29 -4.40 31.60
N ASN A 56 -5.22 -4.97 31.06
CA ASN A 56 -5.09 -6.40 30.76
C ASN A 56 -6.01 -6.93 29.65
N ILE A 57 -6.40 -6.11 28.70
CA ILE A 57 -7.06 -6.56 27.48
C ILE A 57 -6.04 -6.77 26.36
N GLU A 58 -6.32 -7.73 25.49
CA GLU A 58 -5.59 -7.92 24.25
C GLU A 58 -6.48 -7.48 23.09
N PRO A 59 -6.28 -6.24 22.56
CA PRO A 59 -7.09 -5.78 21.45
C PRO A 59 -6.75 -6.56 20.19
N GLN A 60 -7.75 -6.86 19.41
CA GLN A 60 -7.56 -7.39 18.06
C GLN A 60 -7.40 -6.22 17.10
N VAL A 61 -6.26 -6.19 16.38
CA VAL A 61 -5.99 -5.17 15.38
C VAL A 61 -6.11 -5.80 13.99
N LYS A 62 -6.92 -5.18 13.14
CA LYS A 62 -7.06 -5.55 11.72
C LYS A 62 -6.43 -4.47 10.89
N PHE A 63 -5.73 -4.87 9.84
CA PHE A 63 -5.14 -3.97 8.85
C PHE A 63 -5.62 -4.36 7.46
N ASP A 64 -6.04 -3.35 6.71
CA ASP A 64 -6.27 -3.43 5.27
C ASP A 64 -5.29 -2.49 4.57
N ILE A 65 -4.57 -3.00 3.57
CA ILE A 65 -3.63 -2.22 2.77
C ILE A 65 -3.99 -2.37 1.30
N GLU A 66 -4.16 -1.24 0.63
CA GLU A 66 -4.50 -1.17 -0.78
C GLU A 66 -3.54 -0.22 -1.50
N LEU A 67 -3.07 -0.63 -2.68
CA LEU A 67 -2.24 0.17 -3.56
C LEU A 67 -2.99 0.46 -4.85
N ASN A 68 -3.13 1.74 -5.18
CA ASN A 68 -3.80 2.22 -6.38
C ASN A 68 -2.86 3.04 -7.24
N LEU A 69 -2.69 2.62 -8.49
CA LEU A 69 -1.90 3.34 -9.49
C LEU A 69 -2.81 4.19 -10.36
N THR A 70 -2.49 5.47 -10.49
CA THR A 70 -3.15 6.41 -11.39
C THR A 70 -2.15 7.01 -12.36
N ASN A 71 -2.38 6.84 -13.66
CA ASN A 71 -1.61 7.52 -14.68
C ASN A 71 -2.16 8.94 -14.87
N LEU A 72 -1.30 9.94 -14.69
CA LEU A 72 -1.64 11.36 -14.83
C LEU A 72 -1.19 11.95 -16.18
N GLY A 73 -0.69 11.11 -17.09
CA GLY A 73 -0.14 11.52 -18.38
C GLY A 73 1.27 12.11 -18.31
N LYS A 74 1.89 12.34 -19.47
CA LYS A 74 3.23 12.92 -19.58
C LYS A 74 4.30 12.25 -18.68
N ASN A 75 4.25 10.92 -18.58
CA ASN A 75 5.14 10.15 -17.71
C ASN A 75 4.99 10.45 -16.20
N ALA A 76 3.90 11.06 -15.78
CA ALA A 76 3.57 11.28 -14.38
C ALA A 76 2.59 10.21 -13.89
N ASN A 77 2.94 9.56 -12.80
CA ASN A 77 2.14 8.49 -12.20
C ASN A 77 2.04 8.71 -10.69
N GLU A 78 0.85 8.55 -10.16
CA GLU A 78 0.60 8.58 -8.73
C GLU A 78 0.41 7.14 -8.23
N LEU A 79 1.17 6.74 -7.23
CA LEU A 79 0.88 5.55 -6.44
C LEU A 79 0.28 5.99 -5.11
N ASN A 80 -0.95 5.55 -4.84
CA ASN A 80 -1.67 5.82 -3.61
C ASN A 80 -1.70 4.57 -2.73
N LEU A 81 -1.17 4.69 -1.53
CA LEU A 81 -1.23 3.70 -0.47
C LEU A 81 -2.39 4.06 0.46
N LYS A 82 -3.39 3.18 0.54
CA LYS A 82 -4.49 3.30 1.48
C LYS A 82 -4.32 2.27 2.59
N ILE A 83 -4.32 2.74 3.81
CA ILE A 83 -4.23 1.92 5.02
C ILE A 83 -5.47 2.16 5.86
N LYS A 84 -6.12 1.08 6.26
CA LYS A 84 -7.14 1.08 7.30
C LYS A 84 -6.66 0.20 8.44
N ALA A 85 -6.82 0.67 9.66
CA ALA A 85 -6.51 -0.08 10.86
C ALA A 85 -7.63 0.09 11.89
N ASP A 86 -8.17 -1.04 12.36
CA ASP A 86 -9.19 -1.08 13.38
C ASP A 86 -8.68 -1.87 14.58
N ALA A 87 -8.79 -1.32 15.76
CA ALA A 87 -8.55 -2.05 17.00
C ALA A 87 -9.87 -2.29 17.73
N ASN A 88 -10.14 -3.54 18.04
CA ASN A 88 -11.38 -3.96 18.69
C ASN A 88 -11.09 -4.80 19.92
N PHE A 89 -11.95 -4.70 20.92
CA PHE A 89 -11.98 -5.58 22.07
C PHE A 89 -13.44 -5.98 22.33
N ASP A 90 -13.74 -7.26 22.30
CA ASP A 90 -15.11 -7.80 22.30
C ASP A 90 -15.94 -7.14 21.19
N LYS A 91 -17.00 -6.41 21.58
CA LYS A 91 -17.86 -5.67 20.66
C LYS A 91 -17.54 -4.18 20.58
N ASN A 92 -16.48 -3.73 21.27
CA ASN A 92 -16.13 -2.32 21.35
C ASN A 92 -14.99 -2.00 20.39
N ILE A 93 -15.15 -0.91 19.66
CA ILE A 93 -14.09 -0.33 18.83
C ILE A 93 -13.24 0.57 19.72
N ILE A 94 -11.94 0.31 19.81
CA ILE A 94 -10.99 1.13 20.55
C ILE A 94 -10.58 2.32 19.71
N PHE A 95 -10.11 2.06 18.48
CA PHE A 95 -9.81 3.12 17.52
C PHE A 95 -10.01 2.64 16.07
N MET A 96 -10.20 3.60 15.19
CA MET A 96 -10.16 3.43 13.74
C MET A 96 -9.20 4.43 13.14
N LEU A 97 -8.36 3.98 12.22
CA LEU A 97 -7.43 4.80 11.45
C LEU A 97 -7.68 4.57 9.97
N GLU A 98 -7.84 5.64 9.21
CA GLU A 98 -7.75 5.61 7.75
C GLU A 98 -6.66 6.58 7.31
N LEU A 99 -5.73 6.12 6.49
CA LEU A 99 -4.66 6.91 5.90
C LEU A 99 -4.64 6.70 4.39
N GLN A 100 -4.59 7.78 3.63
CA GLN A 100 -4.26 7.77 2.23
C GLN A 100 -2.96 8.56 2.02
N TYR A 101 -1.91 7.85 1.68
CA TYR A 101 -0.59 8.40 1.44
C TYR A 101 -0.18 8.15 0.01
N ALA A 102 0.28 9.17 -0.69
CA ALA A 102 0.60 9.07 -2.11
C ALA A 102 2.00 9.56 -2.44
N GLY A 103 2.59 8.93 -3.44
CA GLY A 103 3.79 9.38 -4.12
C GLY A 103 3.50 9.73 -5.57
N LEU A 104 3.98 10.88 -6.01
CA LEU A 104 4.01 11.26 -7.41
C LEU A 104 5.39 10.93 -7.98
N PHE A 105 5.39 10.16 -9.05
CA PHE A 105 6.60 9.66 -9.69
C PHE A 105 6.67 10.10 -11.14
N SER A 106 7.88 10.42 -11.60
CA SER A 106 8.19 10.59 -13.02
C SER A 106 8.75 9.27 -13.56
N TYR A 107 7.95 8.59 -14.38
CA TYR A 107 8.28 7.32 -14.99
C TYR A 107 7.41 7.05 -16.22
N ALA A 108 8.03 6.68 -17.32
CA ALA A 108 7.31 6.33 -18.55
C ALA A 108 6.85 4.87 -18.48
N ILE A 109 5.63 4.64 -17.98
CA ILE A 109 5.02 3.30 -17.96
C ILE A 109 4.57 2.94 -19.38
N ASN A 110 4.95 1.75 -19.83
CA ASN A 110 4.33 1.16 -21.01
C ASN A 110 2.98 0.52 -20.62
N GLU A 111 1.89 1.21 -20.90
CA GLU A 111 0.53 0.75 -20.52
C GLU A 111 0.12 -0.58 -21.15
N LYS A 112 0.76 -0.98 -22.24
CA LYS A 112 0.53 -2.26 -22.90
C LYS A 112 1.34 -3.41 -22.32
N ASP A 113 2.27 -3.10 -21.42
CA ASP A 113 3.16 -4.07 -20.80
C ASP A 113 2.84 -4.20 -19.29
N ASP A 114 2.15 -5.26 -18.95
CA ASP A 114 1.81 -5.54 -17.54
C ASP A 114 3.04 -5.77 -16.67
N ALA A 115 4.14 -6.23 -17.24
CA ALA A 115 5.40 -6.41 -16.50
C ALA A 115 6.00 -5.05 -16.12
N ASP A 116 5.91 -4.05 -16.99
CA ASP A 116 6.41 -2.69 -16.72
C ASP A 116 5.56 -2.00 -15.64
N LYS A 117 4.23 -2.16 -15.68
CA LYS A 117 3.33 -1.67 -14.61
C LYS A 117 3.65 -2.30 -13.26
N LYS A 118 3.84 -3.62 -13.24
CA LYS A 118 4.17 -4.36 -12.03
C LYS A 118 5.51 -3.94 -11.47
N PHE A 119 6.52 -3.80 -12.33
CA PHE A 119 7.83 -3.29 -11.95
C PHE A 119 7.70 -1.90 -11.30
N PHE A 120 6.97 -0.98 -11.94
CA PHE A 120 6.74 0.35 -11.40
C PHE A 120 6.10 0.31 -10.01
N VAL A 121 5.02 -0.46 -9.83
CA VAL A 121 4.31 -0.54 -8.55
C VAL A 121 5.21 -1.06 -7.44
N ILE A 122 6.01 -2.09 -7.72
CA ILE A 122 6.93 -2.67 -6.73
C ILE A 122 8.01 -1.67 -6.33
N GLU A 123 8.67 -1.05 -7.32
CA GLU A 123 9.74 -0.09 -7.06
C GLU A 123 9.21 1.19 -6.38
N ALA A 124 8.07 1.72 -6.82
CA ALA A 124 7.47 2.90 -6.24
C ALA A 124 6.94 2.65 -4.82
N ALA A 125 6.43 1.45 -4.53
CA ALA A 125 5.97 1.09 -3.20
C ALA A 125 7.09 1.15 -2.15
N HIS A 126 8.33 0.81 -2.51
CA HIS A 126 9.48 0.92 -1.61
C HIS A 126 9.75 2.34 -1.11
N PHE A 127 9.28 3.37 -1.82
CA PHE A 127 9.38 4.75 -1.36
C PHE A 127 8.24 5.17 -0.43
N LEU A 128 7.14 4.41 -0.40
CA LEU A 128 5.95 4.74 0.40
C LEU A 128 5.91 3.98 1.73
N PHE A 129 6.62 2.87 1.83
CA PHE A 129 6.65 2.01 3.03
C PHE A 129 7.80 2.35 3.99
#